data_549830472f6f161d043256350540384e
#
_entry.id   549830472f6f161d043256350540384e
#
_cell.length_a   1.000
_cell.length_b   1.000
_cell.length_c   1.000
_cell.angle_alpha   90.00
_cell.angle_beta   90.00
_cell.angle_gamma   90.00
#
_symmetry.space_group_name_H-M   'P 1'
#
loop_
_entity.id
_entity.type
_entity.pdbx_description
1 polymer ?
#
loop_
_entity_poly.entity_id
_entity_poly.type
_entity_poly.pdbx_seq_one_letter_code
_entity_poly.pdbx_strand_id
1 'polypeptide(L)'
;MKIIGIVGRSGTGKSYISAFFKEKGALVIDGDKIAHALMKEGPLVNELADAFGKDILCENGIDRKKLGKIVFSDPTKLETLNKISHAHICREFDRLIAESDAPFAVIDAAALIESGYKCDILVAVLSNDDICTERIMNRDNISKEDASSRLSAQKKDDFYTQNADYVIVNDGRDITPILKEIYEKAI
;
A
#
# COMPACT_ATOMS: atom_id res chain seq x y z
N MET A 1 1.26 20.79 -2.21
CA MET A 1 2.14 19.81 -1.54
C MET A 1 2.52 18.74 -2.55
N LYS A 2 3.81 18.37 -2.69
CA LYS A 2 4.22 17.26 -3.55
C LYS A 2 4.01 15.92 -2.85
N ILE A 3 3.74 14.88 -3.63
CA ILE A 3 3.39 13.54 -3.15
C ILE A 3 4.38 12.52 -3.70
N ILE A 4 5.04 11.79 -2.80
CA ILE A 4 5.88 10.64 -3.13
C ILE A 4 5.06 9.38 -2.88
N GLY A 5 4.83 8.57 -3.92
CA GLY A 5 4.28 7.23 -3.79
C GLY A 5 5.38 6.18 -3.59
N ILE A 6 5.23 5.28 -2.63
CA ILE A 6 6.16 4.17 -2.41
C ILE A 6 5.43 2.86 -2.66
N VAL A 7 5.91 2.09 -3.61
CA VAL A 7 5.32 0.81 -4.03
C VAL A 7 6.35 -0.32 -4.00
N GLY A 8 5.89 -1.54 -4.05
CA GLY A 8 6.74 -2.74 -4.04
C GLY A 8 6.15 -3.85 -3.19
N ARG A 9 6.71 -5.05 -3.33
CA ARG A 9 6.24 -6.25 -2.64
C ARG A 9 6.42 -6.16 -1.13
N SER A 10 5.77 -7.05 -0.41
CA SER A 10 5.94 -7.22 1.04
C SER A 10 7.40 -7.58 1.35
N GLY A 11 7.95 -7.06 2.44
CA GLY A 11 9.32 -7.36 2.85
C GLY A 11 10.42 -6.56 2.14
N THR A 12 10.12 -5.77 1.08
CA THR A 12 11.14 -4.98 0.37
C THR A 12 11.72 -3.83 1.18
N GLY A 13 11.06 -3.42 2.28
CA GLY A 13 11.56 -2.37 3.17
C GLY A 13 11.00 -0.98 2.87
N LYS A 14 9.82 -0.87 2.27
CA LYS A 14 9.11 0.40 2.04
C LYS A 14 9.04 1.26 3.30
N SER A 15 8.70 0.65 4.45
CA SER A 15 8.58 1.36 5.73
C SER A 15 9.90 1.98 6.21
N TYR A 16 11.06 1.40 5.86
CA TYR A 16 12.36 2.00 6.13
C TYR A 16 12.55 3.30 5.34
N ILE A 17 12.14 3.28 4.07
CA ILE A 17 12.20 4.46 3.20
C ILE A 17 11.20 5.53 3.65
N SER A 18 9.98 5.12 4.02
CA SER A 18 8.97 6.03 4.58
C SER A 18 9.46 6.69 5.87
N ALA A 19 10.19 5.97 6.74
CA ALA A 19 10.78 6.52 7.96
C ALA A 19 11.83 7.60 7.66
N PHE A 20 12.69 7.41 6.65
CA PHE A 20 13.64 8.43 6.22
C PHE A 20 12.94 9.75 5.86
N PHE A 21 11.89 9.70 5.06
CA PHE A 21 11.14 10.91 4.68
C PHE A 21 10.36 11.51 5.85
N LYS A 22 9.87 10.68 6.78
CA LYS A 22 9.24 11.15 8.02
C LYS A 22 10.19 12.00 8.86
N GLU A 23 11.45 11.58 8.99
CA GLU A 23 12.50 12.35 9.67
C GLU A 23 12.80 13.68 8.98
N LYS A 24 12.47 13.81 7.69
CA LYS A 24 12.57 15.04 6.90
C LYS A 24 11.30 15.90 6.94
N GLY A 25 10.33 15.55 7.78
CA GLY A 25 9.11 16.32 7.98
C GLY A 25 7.95 15.93 7.07
N ALA A 26 8.04 14.81 6.33
CA ALA A 26 6.93 14.35 5.50
C ALA A 26 5.70 13.94 6.33
N LEU A 27 4.51 14.22 5.79
CA LEU A 27 3.31 13.50 6.15
C LEU A 27 3.43 12.07 5.60
N VAL A 28 3.51 11.05 6.44
CA VAL A 28 3.55 9.65 5.99
C VAL A 28 2.17 9.01 6.15
N ILE A 29 1.61 8.57 5.03
CA ILE A 29 0.30 7.94 4.94
C ILE A 29 0.50 6.45 4.63
N ASP A 30 0.04 5.58 5.54
CA ASP A 30 0.04 4.13 5.38
C ASP A 30 -1.31 3.71 4.78
N GLY A 31 -1.32 3.44 3.49
CA GLY A 31 -2.55 3.11 2.76
C GLY A 31 -3.19 1.79 3.19
N ASP A 32 -2.38 0.82 3.63
CA ASP A 32 -2.90 -0.47 4.11
C ASP A 32 -3.62 -0.29 5.45
N LYS A 33 -3.12 0.59 6.34
CA LYS A 33 -3.82 0.94 7.59
C LYS A 33 -5.11 1.70 7.33
N ILE A 34 -5.10 2.62 6.37
CA ILE A 34 -6.32 3.36 5.98
C ILE A 34 -7.36 2.40 5.44
N ALA A 35 -7.00 1.53 4.49
CA ALA A 35 -7.91 0.52 3.95
C ALA A 35 -8.52 -0.34 5.07
N HIS A 36 -7.69 -0.75 6.05
CA HIS A 36 -8.16 -1.52 7.20
C HIS A 36 -9.10 -0.74 8.11
N ALA A 37 -8.83 0.53 8.36
CA ALA A 37 -9.68 1.40 9.18
C ALA A 37 -11.05 1.66 8.52
N LEU A 38 -11.06 1.97 7.21
CA LEU A 38 -12.29 2.23 6.45
C LEU A 38 -13.22 1.01 6.36
N MET A 39 -12.69 -0.21 6.50
CA MET A 39 -13.50 -1.44 6.51
C MET A 39 -14.18 -1.72 7.87
N LYS A 40 -13.91 -0.92 8.91
CA LYS A 40 -14.52 -1.11 10.23
C LYS A 40 -15.85 -0.37 10.37
N GLU A 41 -15.92 0.84 9.84
CA GLU A 41 -17.12 1.69 9.95
C GLU A 41 -17.14 2.73 8.83
N GLY A 42 -18.31 3.34 8.62
CA GLY A 42 -18.47 4.46 7.72
C GLY A 42 -19.00 4.11 6.34
N PRO A 43 -18.91 5.06 5.38
CA PRO A 43 -19.54 4.95 4.07
C PRO A 43 -19.06 3.75 3.24
N LEU A 44 -17.78 3.36 3.33
CA LEU A 44 -17.25 2.21 2.62
C LEU A 44 -17.96 0.91 3.03
N VAL A 45 -18.21 0.73 4.34
CA VAL A 45 -18.89 -0.47 4.86
C VAL A 45 -20.30 -0.58 4.28
N ASN A 46 -21.04 0.53 4.22
CA ASN A 46 -22.39 0.57 3.66
C ASN A 46 -22.37 0.24 2.16
N GLU A 47 -21.48 0.87 1.39
CA GLU A 47 -21.37 0.66 -0.07
C GLU A 47 -20.97 -0.78 -0.42
N LEU A 48 -20.08 -1.39 0.38
CA LEU A 48 -19.72 -2.80 0.20
C LEU A 48 -20.88 -3.74 0.58
N ALA A 49 -21.66 -3.43 1.63
CA ALA A 49 -22.81 -4.21 2.01
C ALA A 49 -23.93 -4.13 0.96
N ASP A 50 -24.11 -2.98 0.31
CA ASP A 50 -25.06 -2.81 -0.78
C ASP A 50 -24.62 -3.60 -2.04
N ALA A 51 -23.31 -3.62 -2.35
CA ALA A 51 -22.77 -4.31 -3.51
C ALA A 51 -22.69 -5.84 -3.36
N PHE A 52 -22.38 -6.35 -2.16
CA PHE A 52 -22.06 -7.76 -1.93
C PHE A 52 -23.03 -8.47 -0.98
N GLY A 53 -24.02 -7.76 -0.44
CA GLY A 53 -25.00 -8.27 0.50
C GLY A 53 -24.60 -8.07 1.97
N LYS A 54 -25.60 -7.99 2.84
CA LYS A 54 -25.39 -7.71 4.27
C LYS A 54 -24.71 -8.87 5.03
N ASP A 55 -24.62 -10.05 4.44
CA ASP A 55 -23.96 -11.22 5.04
C ASP A 55 -22.45 -11.02 5.24
N ILE A 56 -21.85 -10.04 4.56
CA ILE A 56 -20.45 -9.66 4.77
C ILE A 56 -20.23 -8.80 6.01
N LEU A 57 -21.30 -8.38 6.70
CA LEU A 57 -21.18 -7.57 7.91
C LEU A 57 -20.89 -8.44 9.14
N CYS A 58 -20.15 -7.85 10.07
CA CYS A 58 -19.93 -8.37 11.42
C CYS A 58 -19.95 -7.23 12.43
N GLU A 59 -19.82 -7.53 13.73
CA GLU A 59 -19.83 -6.53 14.80
C GLU A 59 -18.83 -5.39 14.61
N ASN A 60 -17.68 -5.69 13.96
CA ASN A 60 -16.58 -4.72 13.75
C ASN A 60 -16.45 -4.29 12.28
N GLY A 61 -17.54 -4.19 11.53
CA GLY A 61 -17.57 -3.76 10.13
C GLY A 61 -17.63 -4.89 9.13
N ILE A 62 -16.67 -4.99 8.21
CA ILE A 62 -16.63 -6.01 7.16
C ILE A 62 -15.94 -7.29 7.63
N ASP A 63 -16.62 -8.43 7.53
CA ASP A 63 -15.99 -9.75 7.62
C ASP A 63 -15.17 -10.02 6.35
N ARG A 64 -13.87 -9.73 6.43
CA ARG A 64 -12.95 -9.88 5.30
C ARG A 64 -12.85 -11.30 4.76
N LYS A 65 -13.11 -12.32 5.61
CA LYS A 65 -13.09 -13.74 5.18
C LYS A 65 -14.31 -14.06 4.33
N LYS A 66 -15.49 -13.58 4.74
CA LYS A 66 -16.72 -13.74 3.96
C LYS A 66 -16.64 -12.99 2.64
N LEU A 67 -16.25 -11.70 2.69
CA LEU A 67 -16.06 -10.90 1.47
C LEU A 67 -15.03 -11.55 0.53
N GLY A 68 -13.90 -12.00 1.05
CA GLY A 68 -12.87 -12.69 0.26
C GLY A 68 -13.40 -13.92 -0.48
N LYS A 69 -14.23 -14.75 0.17
CA LYS A 69 -14.85 -15.91 -0.49
C LYS A 69 -15.74 -15.52 -1.67
N ILE A 70 -16.42 -14.38 -1.58
CA ILE A 70 -17.29 -13.86 -2.64
C ILE A 70 -16.46 -13.31 -3.82
N VAL A 71 -15.42 -12.54 -3.53
CA VAL A 71 -14.71 -11.77 -4.58
C VAL A 71 -13.59 -12.57 -5.24
N PHE A 72 -12.91 -13.48 -4.53
CA PHE A 72 -11.82 -14.26 -5.13
C PHE A 72 -12.30 -15.39 -6.04
N SER A 73 -13.59 -15.75 -5.99
CA SER A 73 -14.20 -16.71 -6.91
C SER A 73 -14.74 -16.07 -8.21
N ASP A 74 -14.73 -14.73 -8.31
CA ASP A 74 -15.35 -14.00 -9.42
C ASP A 74 -14.54 -12.71 -9.73
N PRO A 75 -13.80 -12.67 -10.85
CA PRO A 75 -12.99 -11.52 -11.23
C PRO A 75 -13.77 -10.19 -11.32
N THR A 76 -15.04 -10.24 -11.75
CA THR A 76 -15.90 -9.04 -11.88
C THR A 76 -16.23 -8.48 -10.50
N LYS A 77 -16.46 -9.36 -9.51
CA LYS A 77 -16.70 -8.95 -8.13
C LYS A 77 -15.43 -8.39 -7.49
N LEU A 78 -14.27 -8.96 -7.79
CA LEU A 78 -12.99 -8.43 -7.33
C LEU A 78 -12.73 -7.02 -7.90
N GLU A 79 -13.03 -6.80 -9.18
CA GLU A 79 -12.93 -5.48 -9.80
C GLU A 79 -13.88 -4.48 -9.14
N THR A 80 -15.12 -4.88 -8.86
CA THR A 80 -16.11 -4.06 -8.14
C THR A 80 -15.61 -3.68 -6.75
N LEU A 81 -15.08 -4.65 -5.98
CA LEU A 81 -14.47 -4.40 -4.68
C LEU A 81 -13.34 -3.37 -4.78
N ASN A 82 -12.42 -3.57 -5.72
CA ASN A 82 -11.28 -2.67 -5.92
C ASN A 82 -11.75 -1.26 -6.27
N LYS A 83 -12.69 -1.11 -7.20
CA LYS A 83 -13.24 0.19 -7.60
C LYS A 83 -13.86 0.95 -6.43
N ILE A 84 -14.70 0.29 -5.65
CA ILE A 84 -15.35 0.88 -4.46
C ILE A 84 -14.27 1.25 -3.43
N SER A 85 -13.41 0.32 -3.06
CA SER A 85 -12.41 0.52 -2.02
C SER A 85 -11.39 1.60 -2.39
N HIS A 86 -10.85 1.58 -3.62
CA HIS A 86 -9.88 2.58 -4.08
C HIS A 86 -10.47 3.99 -4.05
N ALA A 87 -11.75 4.17 -4.44
CA ALA A 87 -12.39 5.48 -4.41
C ALA A 87 -12.45 6.07 -2.99
N HIS A 88 -12.72 5.25 -1.97
CA HIS A 88 -12.74 5.67 -0.57
C HIS A 88 -11.34 5.93 -0.02
N ILE A 89 -10.38 5.06 -0.33
CA ILE A 89 -8.98 5.18 0.11
C ILE A 89 -8.37 6.45 -0.48
N CYS A 90 -8.53 6.70 -1.78
CA CYS A 90 -8.00 7.90 -2.43
C CYS A 90 -8.60 9.20 -1.84
N ARG A 91 -9.90 9.22 -1.56
CA ARG A 91 -10.54 10.37 -0.87
C ARG A 91 -9.95 10.62 0.52
N GLU A 92 -9.62 9.56 1.24
CA GLU A 92 -8.98 9.69 2.56
C GLU A 92 -7.53 10.20 2.44
N PHE A 93 -6.78 9.80 1.40
CA PHE A 93 -5.48 10.39 1.10
C PHE A 93 -5.60 11.90 0.86
N ASP A 94 -6.52 12.31 -0.01
CA ASP A 94 -6.76 13.73 -0.32
C ASP A 94 -7.13 14.53 0.93
N ARG A 95 -7.99 13.96 1.80
CA ARG A 95 -8.38 14.59 3.06
C ARG A 95 -7.18 14.81 3.98
N LEU A 96 -6.38 13.77 4.22
CA LEU A 96 -5.21 13.83 5.09
C LEU A 96 -4.16 14.82 4.57
N ILE A 97 -3.95 14.86 3.25
CA ILE A 97 -3.04 15.79 2.60
C ILE A 97 -3.53 17.24 2.75
N ALA A 98 -4.83 17.47 2.55
CA ALA A 98 -5.42 18.80 2.67
C ALA A 98 -5.40 19.36 4.11
N GLU A 99 -5.46 18.48 5.12
CA GLU A 99 -5.43 18.86 6.54
C GLU A 99 -4.01 19.01 7.11
N SER A 100 -2.97 18.77 6.31
CA SER A 100 -1.57 18.75 6.78
C SER A 100 -0.79 19.98 6.33
N ASP A 101 0.00 20.54 7.23
CA ASP A 101 0.97 21.61 6.95
C ASP A 101 2.38 21.06 6.61
N ALA A 102 2.53 19.75 6.41
CA ALA A 102 3.81 19.14 6.06
C ALA A 102 4.32 19.68 4.70
N PRO A 103 5.65 19.81 4.51
CA PRO A 103 6.20 20.33 3.25
C PRO A 103 5.93 19.41 2.05
N PHE A 104 5.79 18.10 2.28
CA PHE A 104 5.46 17.09 1.28
C PHE A 104 4.81 15.86 1.94
N ALA A 105 4.20 15.00 1.14
CA ALA A 105 3.57 13.77 1.61
C ALA A 105 4.26 12.53 1.04
N VAL A 106 4.20 11.43 1.78
CA VAL A 106 4.61 10.09 1.34
C VAL A 106 3.43 9.14 1.53
N ILE A 107 3.04 8.44 0.48
CA ILE A 107 2.01 7.40 0.52
C ILE A 107 2.68 6.04 0.34
N ASP A 108 2.67 5.21 1.39
CA ASP A 108 3.10 3.80 1.36
C ASP A 108 1.87 2.92 1.20
N ALA A 109 1.61 2.42 0.00
CA ALA A 109 0.44 1.59 -0.26
C ALA A 109 0.72 0.54 -1.34
N ALA A 110 0.34 -0.72 -1.06
CA ALA A 110 0.56 -1.84 -1.98
C ALA A 110 -0.21 -1.67 -3.30
N ALA A 111 -1.45 -1.16 -3.24
CA ALA A 111 -2.34 -1.01 -4.39
C ALA A 111 -2.34 0.41 -4.99
N LEU A 112 -1.29 1.20 -4.76
CA LEU A 112 -1.25 2.60 -5.20
C LEU A 112 -1.31 2.73 -6.73
N ILE A 113 -0.59 1.86 -7.45
CA ILE A 113 -0.61 1.82 -8.92
C ILE A 113 -1.99 1.42 -9.43
N GLU A 114 -2.57 0.34 -8.89
CA GLU A 114 -3.88 -0.18 -9.29
C GLU A 114 -5.02 0.79 -8.96
N SER A 115 -4.87 1.61 -7.94
CA SER A 115 -5.85 2.64 -7.60
C SER A 115 -5.87 3.81 -8.58
N GLY A 116 -4.81 3.96 -9.38
CA GLY A 116 -4.64 5.09 -10.27
C GLY A 116 -4.40 6.42 -9.57
N TYR A 117 -4.06 6.40 -8.27
CA TYR A 117 -3.76 7.62 -7.52
C TYR A 117 -2.48 8.27 -8.04
N LYS A 118 -2.56 9.56 -8.37
CA LYS A 118 -1.42 10.28 -8.95
C LYS A 118 -0.48 10.79 -7.89
N CYS A 119 0.78 10.41 -8.01
CA CYS A 119 1.89 10.96 -7.23
C CYS A 119 2.79 11.81 -8.14
N ASP A 120 3.47 12.80 -7.57
CA ASP A 120 4.48 13.59 -8.30
C ASP A 120 5.74 12.78 -8.57
N ILE A 121 6.05 11.85 -7.66
CA ILE A 121 7.19 10.93 -7.76
C ILE A 121 6.72 9.55 -7.31
N LEU A 122 6.92 8.53 -8.13
CA LEU A 122 6.63 7.14 -7.76
C LEU A 122 7.92 6.35 -7.61
N VAL A 123 8.11 5.74 -6.45
CA VAL A 123 9.32 4.98 -6.06
C VAL A 123 8.98 3.51 -5.92
N ALA A 124 9.56 2.67 -6.76
CA ALA A 124 9.51 1.22 -6.62
C ALA A 124 10.64 0.73 -5.70
N VAL A 125 10.29 -0.03 -4.68
CA VAL A 125 11.26 -0.64 -3.74
C VAL A 125 11.33 -2.13 -3.98
N LEU A 126 12.52 -2.60 -4.35
CA LEU A 126 12.82 -4.00 -4.63
C LEU A 126 13.75 -4.57 -3.56
N SER A 127 13.72 -5.87 -3.39
CA SER A 127 14.70 -6.63 -2.61
C SER A 127 14.69 -8.09 -3.05
N ASN A 128 15.73 -8.83 -2.73
CA ASN A 128 15.81 -10.26 -3.00
C ASN A 128 14.69 -11.02 -2.27
N ASP A 129 14.14 -12.06 -2.91
CA ASP A 129 13.03 -12.87 -2.39
C ASP A 129 13.36 -13.54 -1.04
N ASP A 130 14.61 -13.97 -0.85
CA ASP A 130 15.03 -14.56 0.43
C ASP A 130 15.02 -13.52 1.55
N ILE A 131 15.50 -12.31 1.29
CA ILE A 131 15.48 -11.19 2.23
C ILE A 131 14.03 -10.79 2.53
N CYS A 132 13.17 -10.71 1.50
CA CYS A 132 11.76 -10.41 1.68
C CYS A 132 11.07 -11.46 2.54
N THR A 133 11.32 -12.74 2.25
CA THR A 133 10.74 -13.87 2.99
C THR A 133 11.15 -13.82 4.46
N GLU A 134 12.45 -13.63 4.76
CA GLU A 134 12.95 -13.51 6.13
C GLU A 134 12.31 -12.35 6.88
N ARG A 135 12.23 -11.18 6.25
CA ARG A 135 11.59 -9.99 6.85
C ARG A 135 10.10 -10.21 7.14
N ILE A 136 9.37 -10.91 6.23
CA ILE A 136 7.96 -11.23 6.42
C ILE A 136 7.80 -12.23 7.58
N MET A 137 8.62 -13.30 7.63
CA MET A 137 8.60 -14.27 8.73
C MET A 137 8.79 -13.59 10.08
N ASN A 138 9.80 -12.74 10.21
CA ASN A 138 10.13 -12.05 11.47
C ASN A 138 9.06 -11.04 11.89
N ARG A 139 8.50 -10.29 10.93
CA ARG A 139 7.47 -9.29 11.21
C ARG A 139 6.14 -9.90 11.63
N ASP A 140 5.71 -10.96 10.92
CA ASP A 140 4.36 -11.51 11.04
C ASP A 140 4.33 -12.80 11.88
N ASN A 141 5.50 -13.30 12.32
CA ASN A 141 5.68 -14.55 13.07
C ASN A 141 5.00 -15.75 12.39
N ILE A 142 5.28 -15.94 11.10
CA ILE A 142 4.73 -17.01 10.27
C ILE A 142 5.83 -17.92 9.72
N SER A 143 5.44 -19.07 9.17
CA SER A 143 6.39 -20.02 8.56
C SER A 143 7.02 -19.45 7.27
N LYS A 144 8.13 -20.07 6.84
CA LYS A 144 8.78 -19.73 5.57
C LYS A 144 7.88 -20.02 4.38
N GLU A 145 7.12 -21.11 4.44
CA GLU A 145 6.17 -21.52 3.42
C GLU A 145 5.06 -20.49 3.27
N ASP A 146 4.49 -20.00 4.37
CA ASP A 146 3.45 -18.97 4.37
C ASP A 146 3.98 -17.64 3.86
N ALA A 147 5.19 -17.25 4.28
CA ALA A 147 5.84 -16.02 3.82
C ALA A 147 6.12 -16.04 2.31
N SER A 148 6.67 -17.17 1.80
CA SER A 148 6.93 -17.37 0.37
C SER A 148 5.64 -17.41 -0.45
N SER A 149 4.59 -18.07 0.05
CA SER A 149 3.29 -18.11 -0.60
C SER A 149 2.68 -16.69 -0.71
N ARG A 150 2.76 -15.90 0.37
CA ARG A 150 2.30 -14.52 0.37
C ARG A 150 3.06 -13.64 -0.62
N LEU A 151 4.38 -13.82 -0.72
CA LEU A 151 5.22 -13.08 -1.66
C LEU A 151 4.90 -13.46 -3.11
N SER A 152 4.71 -14.74 -3.40
CA SER A 152 4.38 -15.27 -4.73
C SER A 152 3.00 -14.85 -5.23
N ALA A 153 2.06 -14.57 -4.33
CA ALA A 153 0.72 -14.09 -4.67
C ALA A 153 0.69 -12.61 -5.10
N GLN A 154 1.78 -11.87 -4.90
CA GLN A 154 1.86 -10.46 -5.28
C GLN A 154 2.32 -10.26 -6.72
N LYS A 155 2.11 -9.05 -7.26
CA LYS A 155 2.67 -8.65 -8.56
C LYS A 155 4.19 -8.83 -8.56
N LYS A 156 4.75 -9.17 -9.72
CA LYS A 156 6.21 -9.27 -9.89
C LYS A 156 6.86 -7.89 -9.93
N ASP A 157 8.16 -7.85 -9.73
CA ASP A 157 8.95 -6.61 -9.69
C ASP A 157 8.80 -5.76 -10.94
N ASP A 158 8.70 -6.39 -12.13
CA ASP A 158 8.49 -5.68 -13.40
C ASP A 158 7.24 -4.78 -13.40
N PHE A 159 6.16 -5.21 -12.72
CA PHE A 159 4.96 -4.41 -12.59
C PHE A 159 5.23 -3.07 -11.88
N TYR A 160 6.06 -3.08 -10.84
CA TYR A 160 6.40 -1.87 -10.10
C TYR A 160 7.41 -1.00 -10.84
N THR A 161 8.44 -1.63 -11.42
CA THR A 161 9.53 -0.89 -12.09
C THR A 161 9.07 -0.17 -13.35
N GLN A 162 8.16 -0.75 -14.12
CA GLN A 162 7.61 -0.15 -15.34
C GLN A 162 6.75 1.10 -15.08
N ASN A 163 6.25 1.26 -13.86
CA ASN A 163 5.38 2.37 -13.48
C ASN A 163 6.10 3.45 -12.64
N ALA A 164 7.32 3.19 -12.18
CA ALA A 164 8.02 4.06 -11.24
C ALA A 164 9.01 5.01 -11.91
N ASP A 165 9.15 6.21 -11.33
CA ASP A 165 10.18 7.18 -11.71
C ASP A 165 11.55 6.80 -11.14
N TYR A 166 11.55 6.14 -9.96
CA TYR A 166 12.74 5.67 -9.28
C TYR A 166 12.61 4.20 -8.88
N VAL A 167 13.70 3.47 -9.02
CA VAL A 167 13.82 2.08 -8.54
C VAL A 167 14.92 2.00 -7.50
N ILE A 168 14.57 1.57 -6.30
CA ILE A 168 15.48 1.38 -5.17
C ILE A 168 15.62 -0.10 -4.86
N VAL A 169 16.83 -0.64 -4.96
CA VAL A 169 17.14 -2.02 -4.56
C VAL A 169 17.66 -2.00 -3.12
N ASN A 170 16.83 -2.46 -2.18
CA ASN A 170 17.09 -2.47 -0.74
C ASN A 170 17.57 -3.86 -0.27
N ASP A 171 18.79 -4.19 -0.63
CA ASP A 171 19.45 -5.48 -0.39
C ASP A 171 20.66 -5.38 0.58
N GLY A 172 20.73 -4.28 1.34
CA GLY A 172 21.81 -4.00 2.29
C GLY A 172 22.85 -2.99 1.79
N ARG A 173 22.79 -2.56 0.53
CA ARG A 173 23.61 -1.45 0.03
C ARG A 173 23.15 -0.12 0.59
N ASP A 174 24.04 0.88 0.56
CA ASP A 174 23.68 2.24 0.96
C ASP A 174 22.75 2.89 -0.09
N ILE A 175 21.51 3.14 0.30
CA ILE A 175 20.47 3.79 -0.52
C ILE A 175 20.30 5.29 -0.15
N THR A 176 21.08 5.80 0.79
CA THR A 176 20.98 7.20 1.26
C THR A 176 21.15 8.23 0.14
N PRO A 177 22.08 8.06 -0.83
CA PRO A 177 22.24 9.04 -1.91
C PRO A 177 20.98 9.21 -2.76
N ILE A 178 20.34 8.12 -3.16
CA ILE A 178 19.11 8.17 -3.97
C ILE A 178 17.93 8.73 -3.15
N LEU A 179 17.84 8.43 -1.86
CA LEU A 179 16.81 9.01 -0.99
C LEU A 179 16.96 10.52 -0.84
N LYS A 180 18.20 11.04 -0.77
CA LYS A 180 18.47 12.48 -0.74
C LYS A 180 18.08 13.15 -2.07
N GLU A 181 18.39 12.54 -3.21
CA GLU A 181 17.99 13.05 -4.52
C GLU A 181 16.46 13.16 -4.65
N ILE A 182 15.73 12.10 -4.23
CA ILE A 182 14.27 12.12 -4.24
C ILE A 182 13.73 13.22 -3.31
N TYR A 183 14.31 13.38 -2.12
CA TYR A 183 13.92 14.41 -1.18
C TYR A 183 14.09 15.81 -1.76
N GLU A 184 15.23 16.10 -2.39
CA GLU A 184 15.51 17.41 -3.04
C GLU A 184 14.50 17.75 -4.14
N LYS A 185 13.96 16.73 -4.82
CA LYS A 185 12.90 16.91 -5.82
C LYS A 185 11.51 17.09 -5.20
N ALA A 186 11.30 16.66 -3.96
CA ALA A 186 10.02 16.71 -3.29
C ALA A 186 9.74 18.03 -2.54
N ILE A 187 10.78 18.80 -2.24
CA ILE A 187 10.68 20.10 -1.53
C ILE A 187 10.59 21.31 -2.47
#